data_c3fd38f4ee9eb0ca38dfc62d6222c86d
#
_entry.id   c3fd38f4ee9eb0ca38dfc62d6222c86d
#
_cell.length_a   1.000
_cell.length_b   1.000
_cell.length_c   1.000
_cell.angle_alpha   90.00
_cell.angle_beta   90.00
_cell.angle_gamma   90.00
#
_symmetry.space_group_name_H-M   'P 1'
#
loop_
_entity.id
_entity.type
_entity.pdbx_description
1 polymer ?
#
loop_
_entity_poly.entity_id
_entity_poly.type
_entity_poly.pdbx_seq_one_letter_code
_entity_poly.pdbx_strand_id
1 'polypeptide(L)'
;KPIRWFTFIVLVIGGGTVFKLSSLKDAFYVPMQEFMNLSNTQIGLALSVYGIVQTVGNFASIYIADRFSKKILIPFSLICVGLVGIYISTFPSFYGILIAWGLLSLFGEVVYWPVLLKAIRLLGDSTQQGRLFGFLEAGRGVIDTIVAFSALGIFLLLGSGAGGLKAAILFYSACVIIAGILAYFLLEDDKINTQDEQGNEISKNKVAWNGVIKAIKTPEIWVVSLTIFTIYSVYCGLTYFIPFLKDIYGMPVALVGAYGIINQYTLKLVGGPIGGYLADKTFKSSTRYLRFALILGALAILIFVFMPHEKLNIYFGMSLTLGFAALVFTMRATFFAPVDEIEVPREISGAAMSIACIFGYSPQLFCFALYGFMIDHFKGLLGYQIVFALMGIFAICGVIVTTILLKMIARKKASKGVVS
;
A
#
# COMPACT_ATOMS: atom_id res chain seq x y z
N LYS A 1 26.82 -16.19 1.64
CA LYS A 1 26.69 -16.34 0.15
C LYS A 1 26.84 -14.97 -0.50
N PRO A 2 27.64 -14.81 -1.57
CA PRO A 2 27.70 -13.54 -2.28
C PRO A 2 26.32 -13.23 -2.89
N ILE A 3 25.84 -11.98 -2.71
CA ILE A 3 24.58 -11.54 -3.27
C ILE A 3 24.70 -11.46 -4.79
N ARG A 4 23.74 -12.04 -5.50
CA ARG A 4 23.67 -11.96 -6.97
C ARG A 4 23.01 -10.65 -7.38
N TRP A 5 23.79 -9.60 -7.50
CA TRP A 5 23.31 -8.25 -7.74
C TRP A 5 22.49 -8.09 -9.02
N PHE A 6 22.84 -8.79 -10.09
CA PHE A 6 22.05 -8.75 -11.34
C PHE A 6 20.63 -9.29 -11.13
N THR A 7 20.51 -10.44 -10.47
CA THR A 7 19.21 -11.01 -10.12
C THR A 7 18.41 -10.04 -9.22
N PHE A 8 19.10 -9.43 -8.24
CA PHE A 8 18.50 -8.46 -7.34
C PHE A 8 17.95 -7.23 -8.09
N ILE A 9 18.74 -6.64 -9.00
CA ILE A 9 18.34 -5.48 -9.79
C ILE A 9 17.09 -5.78 -10.64
N VAL A 10 17.04 -6.94 -11.29
CA VAL A 10 15.87 -7.36 -12.08
C VAL A 10 14.63 -7.50 -11.21
N LEU A 11 14.76 -8.06 -10.00
CA LEU A 11 13.65 -8.17 -9.03
C LEU A 11 13.20 -6.79 -8.54
N VAL A 12 14.12 -5.84 -8.34
CA VAL A 12 13.80 -4.45 -7.99
C VAL A 12 13.05 -3.74 -9.11
N ILE A 13 13.49 -3.90 -10.37
CA ILE A 13 12.80 -3.32 -11.53
C ILE A 13 11.39 -3.88 -11.65
N GLY A 14 11.22 -5.19 -11.56
CA GLY A 14 9.90 -5.83 -11.55
C GLY A 14 9.01 -5.30 -10.41
N GLY A 15 9.56 -5.21 -9.19
CA GLY A 15 8.85 -4.71 -8.01
C GLY A 15 8.49 -3.23 -8.09
N GLY A 16 9.27 -2.40 -8.81
CA GLY A 16 8.98 -0.99 -9.05
C GLY A 16 8.02 -0.72 -10.22
N THR A 17 7.78 -1.70 -11.10
CA THR A 17 6.91 -1.52 -12.28
C THR A 17 5.55 -2.20 -12.14
N VAL A 18 5.46 -3.32 -11.42
CA VAL A 18 4.27 -4.17 -11.35
C VAL A 18 3.00 -3.45 -10.88
N PHE A 19 3.13 -2.50 -9.95
CA PHE A 19 1.99 -1.78 -9.37
C PHE A 19 1.64 -0.47 -10.07
N LYS A 20 2.35 -0.09 -11.14
CA LYS A 20 2.10 1.19 -11.85
C LYS A 20 0.69 1.28 -12.41
N LEU A 21 0.20 0.21 -13.02
CA LEU A 21 -1.13 0.18 -13.64
C LEU A 21 -2.26 0.19 -12.60
N SER A 22 -2.12 -0.53 -11.49
CA SER A 22 -3.09 -0.50 -10.39
C SER A 22 -3.11 0.85 -9.65
N SER A 23 -1.97 1.55 -9.65
CA SER A 23 -1.78 2.88 -9.08
C SER A 23 -1.93 4.01 -10.11
N LEU A 24 -2.56 3.76 -11.26
CA LEU A 24 -2.75 4.74 -12.33
C LEU A 24 -3.37 6.06 -11.84
N LYS A 25 -4.28 5.98 -10.86
CA LYS A 25 -4.91 7.13 -10.21
C LYS A 25 -3.94 8.12 -9.57
N ASP A 26 -2.74 7.68 -9.19
CA ASP A 26 -1.81 8.53 -8.45
C ASP A 26 -1.26 9.66 -9.32
N ALA A 27 -0.95 9.36 -10.59
CA ALA A 27 -0.50 10.35 -11.56
C ALA A 27 -1.61 10.86 -12.49
N PHE A 28 -2.61 10.03 -12.76
CA PHE A 28 -3.61 10.25 -13.82
C PHE A 28 -5.06 10.21 -13.31
N TYR A 29 -5.32 10.59 -12.05
CA TYR A 29 -6.68 10.57 -11.49
C TYR A 29 -7.66 11.38 -12.36
N VAL A 30 -7.32 12.62 -12.66
CA VAL A 30 -8.13 13.52 -13.45
C VAL A 30 -8.27 13.06 -14.90
N PRO A 31 -7.19 12.66 -15.61
CA PRO A 31 -7.30 12.05 -16.93
C PRO A 31 -8.19 10.78 -16.95
N MET A 32 -8.17 9.96 -15.90
CA MET A 32 -9.10 8.82 -15.80
C MET A 32 -10.56 9.28 -15.74
N GLN A 33 -10.87 10.32 -14.99
CA GLN A 33 -12.21 10.88 -14.95
C GLN A 33 -12.63 11.45 -16.32
N GLU A 34 -11.77 12.22 -16.96
CA GLU A 34 -12.10 12.94 -18.19
C GLU A 34 -12.17 12.02 -19.43
N PHE A 35 -11.19 11.12 -19.60
CA PHE A 35 -11.05 10.33 -20.83
C PHE A 35 -11.57 8.90 -20.72
N MET A 36 -11.65 8.34 -19.51
CA MET A 36 -12.26 7.03 -19.28
C MET A 36 -13.69 7.16 -18.75
N ASN A 37 -14.20 8.41 -18.57
CA ASN A 37 -15.56 8.70 -18.07
C ASN A 37 -15.85 8.00 -16.73
N LEU A 38 -14.91 8.03 -15.80
CA LEU A 38 -15.05 7.41 -14.49
C LEU A 38 -15.38 8.47 -13.41
N SER A 39 -16.42 8.22 -12.62
CA SER A 39 -16.71 9.02 -11.43
C SER A 39 -15.75 8.69 -10.28
N ASN A 40 -15.73 9.53 -9.25
CA ASN A 40 -14.96 9.23 -8.02
C ASN A 40 -15.41 7.91 -7.38
N THR A 41 -16.72 7.65 -7.37
CA THR A 41 -17.29 6.37 -6.91
C THR A 41 -16.77 5.20 -7.71
N GLN A 42 -16.74 5.30 -9.04
CA GLN A 42 -16.31 4.22 -9.93
C GLN A 42 -14.80 3.93 -9.79
N ILE A 43 -13.96 4.96 -9.65
CA ILE A 43 -12.54 4.79 -9.33
C ILE A 43 -12.40 4.12 -7.97
N GLY A 44 -13.15 4.56 -6.96
CA GLY A 44 -13.16 3.96 -5.63
C GLY A 44 -13.59 2.49 -5.63
N LEU A 45 -14.61 2.13 -6.42
CA LEU A 45 -15.06 0.73 -6.59
C LEU A 45 -14.00 -0.14 -7.25
N ALA A 46 -13.28 0.36 -8.25
CA ALA A 46 -12.17 -0.37 -8.86
C ALA A 46 -11.06 -0.69 -7.82
N LEU A 47 -10.73 0.29 -6.98
CA LEU A 47 -9.77 0.09 -5.87
C LEU A 47 -10.31 -0.88 -4.81
N SER A 48 -11.61 -0.87 -4.54
CA SER A 48 -12.25 -1.84 -3.63
C SER A 48 -12.22 -3.26 -4.18
N VAL A 49 -12.48 -3.45 -5.47
CA VAL A 49 -12.34 -4.76 -6.13
C VAL A 49 -10.89 -5.26 -6.05
N TYR A 50 -9.92 -4.37 -6.29
CA TYR A 50 -8.51 -4.69 -6.11
C TYR A 50 -8.22 -5.20 -4.69
N GLY A 51 -8.71 -4.50 -3.66
CA GLY A 51 -8.56 -4.87 -2.26
C GLY A 51 -9.25 -6.19 -1.89
N ILE A 52 -10.44 -6.46 -2.44
CA ILE A 52 -11.17 -7.72 -2.23
C ILE A 52 -10.35 -8.89 -2.79
N VAL A 53 -9.90 -8.80 -4.04
CA VAL A 53 -9.11 -9.85 -4.69
C VAL A 53 -7.80 -10.10 -3.92
N GLN A 54 -7.12 -9.04 -3.48
CA GLN A 54 -5.92 -9.14 -2.65
C GLN A 54 -6.22 -9.88 -1.34
N THR A 55 -7.26 -9.47 -0.61
CA THR A 55 -7.59 -10.04 0.70
C THR A 55 -7.94 -11.52 0.60
N VAL A 56 -8.80 -11.88 -0.36
CA VAL A 56 -9.19 -13.28 -0.60
C VAL A 56 -8.01 -14.09 -1.16
N GLY A 57 -7.27 -13.51 -2.08
CA GLY A 57 -6.15 -14.15 -2.75
C GLY A 57 -4.95 -14.43 -1.82
N ASN A 58 -4.78 -13.64 -0.76
CA ASN A 58 -3.71 -13.87 0.21
C ASN A 58 -3.76 -15.25 0.87
N PHE A 59 -4.95 -15.85 0.99
CA PHE A 59 -5.05 -17.25 1.47
C PHE A 59 -4.48 -18.26 0.46
N ALA A 60 -4.59 -17.99 -0.83
CA ALA A 60 -4.05 -18.84 -1.89
C ALA A 60 -2.56 -18.56 -2.19
N SER A 61 -2.10 -17.34 -1.89
CA SER A 61 -0.76 -16.86 -2.26
C SER A 61 0.37 -17.69 -1.65
N ILE A 62 0.20 -18.15 -0.40
CA ILE A 62 1.18 -18.97 0.32
C ILE A 62 1.39 -20.29 -0.43
N TYR A 63 0.30 -20.93 -0.85
CA TYR A 63 0.35 -22.19 -1.59
C TYR A 63 1.01 -22.01 -2.97
N ILE A 64 0.67 -20.94 -3.67
CA ILE A 64 1.21 -20.64 -5.01
C ILE A 64 2.72 -20.39 -4.94
N ALA A 65 3.17 -19.58 -3.99
CA ALA A 65 4.58 -19.21 -3.83
C ALA A 65 5.48 -20.42 -3.49
N ASP A 66 4.95 -21.42 -2.78
CA ASP A 66 5.73 -22.60 -2.40
C ASP A 66 5.72 -23.71 -3.44
N ARG A 67 4.70 -23.77 -4.29
CA ARG A 67 4.54 -24.87 -5.26
C ARG A 67 5.23 -24.63 -6.61
N PHE A 68 5.34 -23.37 -7.04
CA PHE A 68 5.85 -23.04 -8.36
C PHE A 68 7.18 -22.30 -8.30
N SER A 69 8.02 -22.50 -9.34
CA SER A 69 9.30 -21.81 -9.45
C SER A 69 9.13 -20.30 -9.68
N LYS A 70 9.95 -19.50 -8.99
CA LYS A 70 10.04 -18.05 -9.21
C LYS A 70 10.37 -17.69 -10.65
N LYS A 71 11.16 -18.52 -11.34
CA LYS A 71 11.54 -18.34 -12.75
C LYS A 71 10.35 -18.36 -13.70
N ILE A 72 9.27 -19.04 -13.32
CA ILE A 72 8.03 -19.10 -14.11
C ILE A 72 7.04 -18.05 -13.62
N LEU A 73 6.79 -17.98 -12.31
CA LEU A 73 5.74 -17.12 -11.76
C LEU A 73 6.03 -15.62 -11.90
N ILE A 74 7.29 -15.19 -11.70
CA ILE A 74 7.64 -13.77 -11.79
C ILE A 74 7.46 -13.25 -13.22
N PRO A 75 8.04 -13.84 -14.28
CA PRO A 75 7.81 -13.40 -15.65
C PRO A 75 6.34 -13.49 -16.06
N PHE A 76 5.69 -14.60 -15.73
CA PHE A 76 4.28 -14.81 -16.07
C PHE A 76 3.39 -13.70 -15.49
N SER A 77 3.51 -13.41 -14.22
CA SER A 77 2.70 -12.38 -13.57
C SER A 77 2.97 -10.97 -14.11
N LEU A 78 4.25 -10.61 -14.34
CA LEU A 78 4.61 -9.32 -14.93
C LEU A 78 4.05 -9.15 -16.35
N ILE A 79 4.17 -10.18 -17.18
CA ILE A 79 3.61 -10.16 -18.55
C ILE A 79 2.08 -10.05 -18.49
N CYS A 80 1.40 -10.81 -17.63
CA CYS A 80 -0.05 -10.72 -17.47
C CYS A 80 -0.49 -9.31 -17.02
N VAL A 81 0.21 -8.70 -16.06
CA VAL A 81 -0.04 -7.31 -15.64
C VAL A 81 0.09 -6.35 -16.82
N GLY A 82 1.13 -6.50 -17.65
CA GLY A 82 1.32 -5.67 -18.84
C GLY A 82 0.22 -5.85 -19.90
N LEU A 83 -0.23 -7.08 -20.12
CA LEU A 83 -1.36 -7.37 -21.02
C LEU A 83 -2.67 -6.74 -20.54
N VAL A 84 -2.93 -6.78 -19.24
CA VAL A 84 -4.06 -6.07 -18.63
C VAL A 84 -3.94 -4.56 -18.85
N GLY A 85 -2.72 -4.00 -18.76
CA GLY A 85 -2.49 -2.60 -19.07
C GLY A 85 -2.79 -2.25 -20.55
N ILE A 86 -2.43 -3.11 -21.49
CA ILE A 86 -2.81 -2.94 -22.91
C ILE A 86 -4.34 -2.92 -23.05
N TYR A 87 -5.05 -3.80 -22.34
CA TYR A 87 -6.51 -3.78 -22.32
C TYR A 87 -7.06 -2.48 -21.71
N ILE A 88 -6.50 -1.98 -20.62
CA ILE A 88 -6.90 -0.70 -20.01
C ILE A 88 -6.71 0.47 -21.00
N SER A 89 -5.66 0.43 -21.83
CA SER A 89 -5.40 1.48 -22.83
C SER A 89 -6.49 1.61 -23.91
N THR A 90 -7.34 0.61 -24.06
CA THR A 90 -8.51 0.68 -24.96
C THR A 90 -9.68 1.47 -24.38
N PHE A 91 -9.57 1.92 -23.12
CA PHE A 91 -10.63 2.59 -22.35
C PHE A 91 -11.92 1.74 -22.31
N PRO A 92 -11.85 0.54 -21.70
CA PRO A 92 -13.00 -0.34 -21.62
C PRO A 92 -14.11 0.27 -20.77
N SER A 93 -15.31 -0.32 -20.84
CA SER A 93 -16.44 0.06 -19.99
C SER A 93 -16.09 -0.07 -18.50
N PHE A 94 -16.90 0.55 -17.65
CA PHE A 94 -16.71 0.48 -16.19
C PHE A 94 -16.56 -0.97 -15.67
N TYR A 95 -17.38 -1.90 -16.16
CA TYR A 95 -17.24 -3.32 -15.78
C TYR A 95 -15.91 -3.92 -16.24
N GLY A 96 -15.44 -3.52 -17.42
CA GLY A 96 -14.11 -3.91 -17.90
C GLY A 96 -12.99 -3.35 -17.03
N ILE A 97 -13.14 -2.15 -16.50
CA ILE A 97 -12.21 -1.55 -15.51
C ILE A 97 -12.23 -2.36 -14.21
N LEU A 98 -13.39 -2.75 -13.69
CA LEU A 98 -13.48 -3.58 -12.48
C LEU A 98 -12.74 -4.91 -12.65
N ILE A 99 -12.95 -5.59 -13.80
CA ILE A 99 -12.25 -6.83 -14.14
C ILE A 99 -10.73 -6.59 -14.23
N ALA A 100 -10.32 -5.51 -14.91
CA ALA A 100 -8.91 -5.17 -15.04
C ALA A 100 -8.24 -4.95 -13.68
N TRP A 101 -8.84 -4.19 -12.75
CA TRP A 101 -8.30 -3.99 -11.41
C TRP A 101 -8.27 -5.28 -10.58
N GLY A 102 -9.27 -6.15 -10.73
CA GLY A 102 -9.25 -7.49 -10.14
C GLY A 102 -8.09 -8.34 -10.67
N LEU A 103 -7.84 -8.35 -11.97
CA LEU A 103 -6.72 -9.06 -12.59
C LEU A 103 -5.36 -8.47 -12.22
N LEU A 104 -5.24 -7.13 -12.13
CA LEU A 104 -4.02 -6.47 -11.64
C LEU A 104 -3.69 -6.89 -10.20
N SER A 105 -4.70 -7.01 -9.34
CA SER A 105 -4.53 -7.50 -7.98
C SER A 105 -4.13 -8.97 -7.96
N LEU A 106 -4.80 -9.81 -8.76
CA LEU A 106 -4.50 -11.24 -8.82
C LEU A 106 -3.04 -11.47 -9.25
N PHE A 107 -2.59 -10.87 -10.34
CA PHE A 107 -1.25 -11.09 -10.84
C PHE A 107 -0.19 -10.33 -10.04
N GLY A 108 -0.47 -9.11 -9.58
CA GLY A 108 0.49 -8.27 -8.84
C GLY A 108 0.61 -8.64 -7.37
N GLU A 109 -0.50 -8.74 -6.65
CA GLU A 109 -0.49 -8.92 -5.19
C GLU A 109 -0.50 -10.40 -4.79
N VAL A 110 -1.36 -11.20 -5.45
CA VAL A 110 -1.55 -12.60 -5.04
C VAL A 110 -0.45 -13.51 -5.60
N VAL A 111 -0.04 -13.32 -6.86
CA VAL A 111 0.96 -14.18 -7.51
C VAL A 111 2.36 -13.59 -7.38
N TYR A 112 2.57 -12.35 -7.83
CA TYR A 112 3.92 -11.78 -7.95
C TYR A 112 4.55 -11.46 -6.60
N TRP A 113 3.84 -10.74 -5.72
CA TRP A 113 4.41 -10.18 -4.50
C TRP A 113 5.00 -11.22 -3.54
N PRO A 114 4.30 -12.32 -3.18
CA PRO A 114 4.85 -13.35 -2.31
C PRO A 114 6.07 -14.05 -2.91
N VAL A 115 6.04 -14.27 -4.23
CA VAL A 115 7.15 -14.91 -4.95
C VAL A 115 8.37 -13.99 -5.02
N LEU A 116 8.16 -12.68 -5.19
CA LEU A 116 9.22 -11.68 -5.11
C LEU A 116 9.90 -11.72 -3.74
N LEU A 117 9.11 -11.65 -2.65
CA LEU A 117 9.64 -11.69 -1.29
C LEU A 117 10.46 -12.96 -1.03
N LYS A 118 9.96 -14.11 -1.49
CA LYS A 118 10.68 -15.37 -1.42
C LYS A 118 11.99 -15.33 -2.23
N ALA A 119 11.95 -14.79 -3.46
CA ALA A 119 13.13 -14.66 -4.31
C ALA A 119 14.21 -13.78 -3.66
N ILE A 120 13.84 -12.64 -3.07
CA ILE A 120 14.77 -11.76 -2.35
C ILE A 120 15.37 -12.48 -1.14
N ARG A 121 14.53 -13.19 -0.38
CA ARG A 121 14.96 -13.94 0.81
C ARG A 121 16.02 -15.00 0.48
N LEU A 122 15.92 -15.63 -0.67
CA LEU A 122 16.85 -16.67 -1.14
C LEU A 122 18.18 -16.11 -1.67
N LEU A 123 18.30 -14.80 -1.89
CA LEU A 123 19.54 -14.19 -2.41
C LEU A 123 20.63 -14.00 -1.36
N GLY A 124 20.30 -13.98 -0.08
CA GLY A 124 21.26 -13.76 1.00
C GLY A 124 21.00 -14.57 2.25
N ASP A 125 21.96 -14.54 3.16
CA ASP A 125 21.89 -15.23 4.44
C ASP A 125 21.00 -14.46 5.44
N SER A 126 20.66 -15.08 6.57
CA SER A 126 19.79 -14.50 7.62
C SER A 126 20.29 -13.13 8.14
N THR A 127 21.61 -12.92 8.16
CA THR A 127 22.24 -11.65 8.60
C THR A 127 22.12 -10.53 7.56
N GLN A 128 21.80 -10.85 6.31
CA GLN A 128 21.73 -9.90 5.19
C GLN A 128 20.28 -9.49 4.85
N GLN A 129 19.27 -10.11 5.46
CA GLN A 129 17.88 -9.93 5.08
C GLN A 129 17.40 -8.48 5.26
N GLY A 130 17.72 -7.84 6.39
CA GLY A 130 17.36 -6.44 6.61
C GLY A 130 17.91 -5.51 5.54
N ARG A 131 19.16 -5.73 5.09
CA ARG A 131 19.80 -4.97 4.02
C ARG A 131 19.16 -5.23 2.66
N LEU A 132 18.83 -6.49 2.34
CA LEU A 132 18.22 -6.86 1.06
C LEU A 132 16.80 -6.27 0.94
N PHE A 133 15.98 -6.40 1.98
CA PHE A 133 14.63 -5.81 1.97
C PHE A 133 14.67 -4.27 2.00
N GLY A 134 15.59 -3.67 2.74
CA GLY A 134 15.80 -2.22 2.72
C GLY A 134 16.19 -1.71 1.33
N PHE A 135 17.11 -2.37 0.64
CA PHE A 135 17.48 -2.02 -0.73
C PHE A 135 16.38 -2.31 -1.76
N LEU A 136 15.56 -3.36 -1.54
CA LEU A 136 14.39 -3.63 -2.35
C LEU A 136 13.40 -2.46 -2.28
N GLU A 137 13.03 -2.02 -1.08
CA GLU A 137 12.06 -0.95 -0.91
C GLU A 137 12.60 0.40 -1.43
N ALA A 138 13.85 0.72 -1.15
CA ALA A 138 14.48 1.95 -1.67
C ALA A 138 14.57 1.90 -3.21
N GLY A 139 15.03 0.79 -3.78
CA GLY A 139 15.17 0.62 -5.23
C GLY A 139 13.82 0.66 -5.95
N ARG A 140 12.80 0.00 -5.39
CA ARG A 140 11.43 0.08 -5.90
C ARG A 140 10.93 1.52 -5.91
N GLY A 141 11.12 2.27 -4.81
CA GLY A 141 10.70 3.66 -4.73
C GLY A 141 11.35 4.55 -5.78
N VAL A 142 12.63 4.34 -6.08
CA VAL A 142 13.35 5.04 -7.15
C VAL A 142 12.75 4.70 -8.52
N ILE A 143 12.59 3.41 -8.85
CA ILE A 143 12.00 2.96 -10.11
C ILE A 143 10.55 3.47 -10.23
N ASP A 144 9.75 3.34 -9.17
CA ASP A 144 8.39 3.86 -9.10
C ASP A 144 8.31 5.33 -9.50
N THR A 145 9.19 6.16 -8.93
CA THR A 145 9.22 7.60 -9.15
C THR A 145 9.65 7.93 -10.58
N ILE A 146 10.73 7.32 -11.06
CA ILE A 146 11.25 7.55 -12.42
C ILE A 146 10.20 7.15 -13.47
N VAL A 147 9.62 5.97 -13.35
CA VAL A 147 8.61 5.47 -14.29
C VAL A 147 7.35 6.33 -14.26
N ALA A 148 6.92 6.78 -13.08
CA ALA A 148 5.73 7.64 -12.96
C ALA A 148 5.95 9.02 -13.60
N PHE A 149 7.09 9.69 -13.33
CA PHE A 149 7.39 10.97 -13.97
C PHE A 149 7.64 10.84 -15.48
N SER A 150 8.24 9.74 -15.94
CA SER A 150 8.40 9.48 -17.37
C SER A 150 7.05 9.35 -18.07
N ALA A 151 6.10 8.60 -17.49
CA ALA A 151 4.75 8.47 -18.03
C ALA A 151 4.00 9.82 -18.02
N LEU A 152 4.14 10.61 -16.96
CA LEU A 152 3.57 11.95 -16.91
C LEU A 152 4.18 12.85 -17.99
N GLY A 153 5.49 12.78 -18.22
CA GLY A 153 6.17 13.48 -19.31
C GLY A 153 5.62 13.10 -20.68
N ILE A 154 5.43 11.81 -20.95
CA ILE A 154 4.82 11.30 -22.20
C ILE A 154 3.40 11.86 -22.37
N PHE A 155 2.58 11.83 -21.31
CA PHE A 155 1.23 12.36 -21.31
C PHE A 155 1.21 13.85 -21.70
N LEU A 156 2.08 14.66 -21.09
CA LEU A 156 2.16 16.11 -21.35
C LEU A 156 2.69 16.41 -22.76
N LEU A 157 3.71 15.70 -23.22
CA LEU A 157 4.30 15.90 -24.55
C LEU A 157 3.31 15.55 -25.68
N LEU A 158 2.38 14.63 -25.45
CA LEU A 158 1.35 14.23 -26.40
C LEU A 158 0.05 15.05 -26.26
N GLY A 159 0.11 16.22 -25.61
CA GLY A 159 -0.99 17.18 -25.57
C GLY A 159 -1.99 16.99 -24.46
N SER A 160 -1.69 16.19 -23.45
CA SER A 160 -2.51 15.97 -22.22
C SER A 160 -3.95 15.50 -22.50
N GLY A 161 -4.17 14.85 -23.62
CA GLY A 161 -5.48 14.32 -24.04
C GLY A 161 -5.60 12.79 -23.89
N ALA A 162 -6.67 12.24 -24.43
CA ALA A 162 -6.93 10.79 -24.42
C ALA A 162 -5.77 9.98 -25.04
N GLY A 163 -5.16 10.48 -26.13
CA GLY A 163 -4.00 9.84 -26.75
C GLY A 163 -2.77 9.82 -25.84
N GLY A 164 -2.53 10.90 -25.12
CA GLY A 164 -1.46 10.99 -24.11
C GLY A 164 -1.67 9.99 -22.96
N LEU A 165 -2.89 9.86 -22.46
CA LEU A 165 -3.22 8.88 -21.43
C LEU A 165 -3.02 7.43 -21.92
N LYS A 166 -3.46 7.11 -23.15
CA LYS A 166 -3.21 5.80 -23.76
C LYS A 166 -1.72 5.51 -23.85
N ALA A 167 -0.92 6.49 -24.31
CA ALA A 167 0.52 6.33 -24.42
C ALA A 167 1.20 6.13 -23.04
N ALA A 168 0.77 6.84 -22.01
CA ALA A 168 1.26 6.65 -20.65
C ALA A 168 0.94 5.26 -20.10
N ILE A 169 -0.28 4.75 -20.32
CA ILE A 169 -0.69 3.39 -19.93
C ILE A 169 0.12 2.34 -20.70
N LEU A 170 0.30 2.52 -22.02
CA LEU A 170 1.13 1.62 -22.82
C LEU A 170 2.59 1.65 -22.42
N PHE A 171 3.10 2.81 -22.01
CA PHE A 171 4.45 2.93 -21.46
C PHE A 171 4.60 2.13 -20.15
N TYR A 172 3.66 2.22 -19.22
CA TYR A 172 3.64 1.39 -18.03
C TYR A 172 3.58 -0.10 -18.36
N SER A 173 2.75 -0.47 -19.34
CA SER A 173 2.63 -1.85 -19.82
C SER A 173 3.93 -2.35 -20.42
N ALA A 174 4.60 -1.54 -21.24
CA ALA A 174 5.90 -1.88 -21.83
C ALA A 174 6.97 -2.07 -20.75
N CYS A 175 7.05 -1.17 -19.76
CA CYS A 175 8.01 -1.28 -18.66
C CYS A 175 7.85 -2.59 -17.89
N VAL A 176 6.62 -2.99 -17.54
CA VAL A 176 6.39 -4.22 -16.79
C VAL A 176 6.59 -5.47 -17.63
N ILE A 177 6.24 -5.45 -18.92
CA ILE A 177 6.51 -6.57 -19.85
C ILE A 177 8.00 -6.76 -20.05
N ILE A 178 8.76 -5.68 -20.27
CA ILE A 178 10.23 -5.74 -20.40
C ILE A 178 10.84 -6.30 -19.12
N ALA A 179 10.39 -5.86 -17.94
CA ALA A 179 10.82 -6.41 -16.67
C ALA A 179 10.55 -7.93 -16.58
N GLY A 180 9.37 -8.37 -17.05
CA GLY A 180 9.00 -9.79 -17.12
C GLY A 180 9.92 -10.61 -18.04
N ILE A 181 10.20 -10.08 -19.24
CA ILE A 181 11.11 -10.71 -20.19
C ILE A 181 12.54 -10.81 -19.62
N LEU A 182 13.05 -9.73 -19.02
CA LEU A 182 14.36 -9.74 -18.37
C LEU A 182 14.41 -10.76 -17.23
N ALA A 183 13.35 -10.83 -16.42
CA ALA A 183 13.24 -11.80 -15.34
C ALA A 183 13.29 -13.25 -15.86
N TYR A 184 12.64 -13.55 -16.98
CA TYR A 184 12.65 -14.88 -17.58
C TYR A 184 14.07 -15.36 -17.95
N PHE A 185 14.88 -14.47 -18.50
CA PHE A 185 16.24 -14.81 -18.92
C PHE A 185 17.27 -14.80 -17.77
N LEU A 186 17.07 -13.97 -16.77
CA LEU A 186 18.07 -13.70 -15.73
C LEU A 186 17.80 -14.41 -14.40
N LEU A 187 16.57 -14.88 -14.15
CA LEU A 187 16.26 -15.66 -12.95
C LEU A 187 16.66 -17.12 -13.12
N GLU A 188 17.31 -17.64 -12.10
CA GLU A 188 17.63 -19.07 -12.02
C GLU A 188 16.44 -19.85 -11.45
N ASP A 189 16.36 -21.13 -11.87
CA ASP A 189 15.33 -22.04 -11.38
C ASP A 189 15.58 -22.43 -9.92
N ASP A 190 14.50 -22.56 -9.14
CA ASP A 190 14.56 -23.05 -7.78
C ASP A 190 14.43 -24.56 -7.78
N LYS A 191 15.36 -25.24 -7.10
CA LYS A 191 15.13 -26.63 -6.65
C LYS A 191 14.11 -26.53 -5.51
N ILE A 192 12.85 -26.89 -5.79
CA ILE A 192 11.79 -26.95 -4.78
C ILE A 192 12.09 -28.13 -3.88
N ASN A 193 12.70 -27.89 -2.72
CA ASN A 193 12.83 -28.92 -1.69
C ASN A 193 11.51 -29.06 -0.96
N THR A 194 10.81 -30.15 -1.23
CA THR A 194 9.56 -30.54 -0.56
C THR A 194 9.77 -31.31 0.76
N GLN A 195 11.02 -31.54 1.15
CA GLN A 195 11.39 -32.28 2.36
C GLN A 195 12.14 -31.37 3.35
N ASP A 196 11.88 -31.58 4.65
CA ASP A 196 12.70 -30.99 5.71
C ASP A 196 14.07 -31.65 5.80
N GLU A 197 14.97 -31.11 6.64
CA GLU A 197 16.31 -31.69 6.87
C GLU A 197 16.26 -33.15 7.42
N GLN A 198 15.09 -33.65 7.79
CA GLN A 198 14.87 -34.99 8.35
C GLN A 198 14.02 -35.91 7.45
N GLY A 199 13.64 -35.44 6.23
CA GLY A 199 12.94 -36.29 5.25
C GLY A 199 11.45 -36.50 5.51
N ASN A 200 10.84 -35.81 6.49
CA ASN A 200 9.42 -35.95 6.83
C ASN A 200 8.60 -34.87 6.14
N GLU A 201 7.47 -35.24 5.54
CA GLU A 201 6.43 -34.29 5.18
C GLU A 201 5.83 -33.68 6.45
N ILE A 202 6.33 -32.52 6.85
CA ILE A 202 5.76 -31.82 8.01
C ILE A 202 4.35 -31.41 7.65
N SER A 203 3.39 -31.84 8.44
CA SER A 203 2.05 -31.25 8.45
C SER A 203 2.09 -29.81 9.00
N LYS A 204 2.75 -28.92 8.21
CA LYS A 204 2.87 -27.48 8.48
C LYS A 204 1.49 -26.85 8.71
N ASN A 205 0.46 -27.43 8.09
CA ASN A 205 -0.92 -26.95 8.19
C ASN A 205 -1.48 -27.06 9.61
N LYS A 206 -1.19 -28.13 10.38
CA LYS A 206 -1.75 -28.30 11.72
C LYS A 206 -1.11 -27.35 12.75
N VAL A 207 0.19 -27.12 12.64
CA VAL A 207 0.94 -26.17 13.49
C VAL A 207 0.51 -24.73 13.20
N ALA A 208 0.41 -24.39 11.92
CA ALA A 208 -0.06 -23.08 11.48
C ALA A 208 -1.49 -22.80 11.92
N TRP A 209 -2.40 -23.77 11.79
CA TRP A 209 -3.80 -23.62 12.18
C TRP A 209 -3.97 -23.40 13.69
N ASN A 210 -3.23 -24.15 14.52
CA ASN A 210 -3.23 -23.95 15.96
C ASN A 210 -2.69 -22.57 16.36
N GLY A 211 -1.69 -22.06 15.63
CA GLY A 211 -1.17 -20.69 15.78
C GLY A 211 -2.23 -19.64 15.48
N VAL A 212 -3.00 -19.82 14.41
CA VAL A 212 -4.10 -18.91 14.03
C VAL A 212 -5.18 -18.89 15.11
N ILE A 213 -5.60 -20.04 15.62
CA ILE A 213 -6.63 -20.12 16.68
C ILE A 213 -6.17 -19.40 17.97
N LYS A 214 -4.90 -19.60 18.38
CA LYS A 214 -4.33 -18.90 19.53
C LYS A 214 -4.27 -17.39 19.30
N ALA A 215 -3.86 -16.94 18.11
CA ALA A 215 -3.78 -15.54 17.75
C ALA A 215 -5.16 -14.88 17.74
N ILE A 216 -6.19 -15.52 17.20
CA ILE A 216 -7.59 -15.04 17.22
C ILE A 216 -8.10 -14.86 18.66
N LYS A 217 -7.68 -15.70 19.59
CA LYS A 217 -8.08 -15.62 21.01
C LYS A 217 -7.32 -14.56 21.81
N THR A 218 -6.33 -13.89 21.22
CA THR A 218 -5.50 -12.88 21.89
C THR A 218 -6.08 -11.49 21.65
N PRO A 219 -6.71 -10.82 22.65
CA PRO A 219 -7.42 -9.55 22.45
C PRO A 219 -6.50 -8.42 22.04
N GLU A 220 -5.24 -8.42 22.45
CA GLU A 220 -4.24 -7.40 22.10
C GLU A 220 -4.01 -7.35 20.57
N ILE A 221 -4.05 -8.49 19.89
CA ILE A 221 -3.87 -8.57 18.43
C ILE A 221 -5.01 -7.85 17.72
N TRP A 222 -6.25 -7.97 18.21
CA TRP A 222 -7.40 -7.25 17.67
C TRP A 222 -7.30 -5.74 17.87
N VAL A 223 -6.80 -5.29 19.01
CA VAL A 223 -6.60 -3.86 19.27
C VAL A 223 -5.49 -3.28 18.39
N VAL A 224 -4.42 -4.04 18.14
CA VAL A 224 -3.40 -3.65 17.14
C VAL A 224 -4.01 -3.61 15.73
N SER A 225 -4.78 -4.62 15.35
CA SER A 225 -5.47 -4.66 14.05
C SER A 225 -6.39 -3.45 13.85
N LEU A 226 -7.15 -3.07 14.89
CA LEU A 226 -7.99 -1.87 14.89
C LEU A 226 -7.17 -0.57 14.81
N THR A 227 -6.00 -0.53 15.43
CA THR A 227 -5.08 0.62 15.27
C THR A 227 -4.66 0.78 13.81
N ILE A 228 -4.25 -0.31 13.17
CA ILE A 228 -3.88 -0.31 11.75
C ILE A 228 -5.10 0.08 10.89
N PHE A 229 -6.26 -0.49 11.17
CA PHE A 229 -7.52 -0.19 10.48
C PHE A 229 -7.84 1.31 10.47
N THR A 230 -7.75 1.98 11.62
CA THR A 230 -8.05 3.41 11.71
C THR A 230 -7.06 4.25 10.93
N ILE A 231 -5.76 3.96 11.01
CA ILE A 231 -4.72 4.67 10.26
C ILE A 231 -4.88 4.41 8.76
N TYR A 232 -5.20 3.18 8.37
CA TYR A 232 -5.38 2.82 6.96
C TYR A 232 -6.64 3.46 6.37
N SER A 233 -7.71 3.64 7.16
CA SER A 233 -8.91 4.38 6.76
C SER A 233 -8.58 5.85 6.44
N VAL A 234 -7.75 6.50 7.26
CA VAL A 234 -7.25 7.85 6.99
C VAL A 234 -6.36 7.87 5.74
N TYR A 235 -5.48 6.89 5.58
CA TYR A 235 -4.62 6.75 4.41
C TYR A 235 -5.41 6.65 3.10
N CYS A 236 -6.51 5.91 3.06
CA CYS A 236 -7.36 5.81 1.86
C CYS A 236 -7.88 7.19 1.39
N GLY A 237 -8.06 8.12 2.31
CA GLY A 237 -8.49 9.49 2.01
C GLY A 237 -7.45 10.33 1.28
N LEU A 238 -6.15 10.01 1.37
CA LEU A 238 -5.08 10.76 0.70
C LEU A 238 -5.23 10.79 -0.82
N THR A 239 -5.82 9.77 -1.41
CA THR A 239 -6.12 9.72 -2.85
C THR A 239 -7.00 10.88 -3.28
N TYR A 240 -7.95 11.30 -2.44
CA TYR A 240 -8.94 12.32 -2.75
C TYR A 240 -8.44 13.76 -2.55
N PHE A 241 -7.21 13.95 -2.05
CA PHE A 241 -6.53 15.24 -2.15
C PHE A 241 -6.24 15.64 -3.60
N ILE A 242 -6.08 14.67 -4.49
CA ILE A 242 -5.82 14.92 -5.91
C ILE A 242 -7.00 15.64 -6.57
N PRO A 243 -8.23 15.07 -6.61
CA PRO A 243 -9.38 15.78 -7.14
C PRO A 243 -9.76 17.01 -6.30
N PHE A 244 -9.55 17.00 -4.98
CA PHE A 244 -9.79 18.15 -4.12
C PHE A 244 -8.98 19.39 -4.57
N LEU A 245 -7.69 19.23 -4.82
CA LEU A 245 -6.85 20.33 -5.28
C LEU A 245 -7.22 20.82 -6.69
N LYS A 246 -7.66 19.91 -7.57
CA LYS A 246 -8.18 20.30 -8.88
C LYS A 246 -9.50 21.07 -8.75
N ASP A 247 -10.48 20.52 -8.07
CA ASP A 247 -11.86 20.99 -8.08
C ASP A 247 -12.03 22.28 -7.26
N ILE A 248 -11.31 22.40 -6.13
CA ILE A 248 -11.46 23.52 -5.20
C ILE A 248 -10.40 24.59 -5.42
N TYR A 249 -9.16 24.20 -5.74
CA TYR A 249 -8.06 25.17 -5.95
C TYR A 249 -7.75 25.43 -7.42
N GLY A 250 -8.42 24.75 -8.35
CA GLY A 250 -8.20 24.93 -9.79
C GLY A 250 -6.81 24.50 -10.27
N MET A 251 -6.23 23.45 -9.65
CA MET A 251 -4.89 22.99 -9.97
C MET A 251 -4.77 22.53 -11.43
N PRO A 252 -3.77 22.99 -12.22
CA PRO A 252 -3.54 22.51 -13.56
C PRO A 252 -3.23 21.01 -13.61
N VAL A 253 -3.69 20.31 -14.66
CA VAL A 253 -3.56 18.83 -14.80
C VAL A 253 -2.11 18.35 -14.67
N ALA A 254 -1.15 19.07 -15.23
CA ALA A 254 0.28 18.74 -15.11
C ALA A 254 0.75 18.75 -13.64
N LEU A 255 0.34 19.75 -12.88
CA LEU A 255 0.69 19.90 -11.47
C LEU A 255 -0.04 18.87 -10.61
N VAL A 256 -1.29 18.52 -10.96
CA VAL A 256 -2.06 17.45 -10.30
C VAL A 256 -1.33 16.10 -10.42
N GLY A 257 -0.84 15.76 -11.60
CA GLY A 257 -0.08 14.53 -11.81
C GLY A 257 1.22 14.51 -11.00
N ALA A 258 2.00 15.58 -11.04
CA ALA A 258 3.22 15.71 -10.26
C ALA A 258 2.95 15.64 -8.74
N TYR A 259 1.89 16.32 -8.27
CA TYR A 259 1.44 16.26 -6.89
C TYR A 259 1.10 14.82 -6.47
N GLY A 260 0.33 14.10 -7.28
CA GLY A 260 -0.05 12.72 -6.99
C GLY A 260 1.17 11.78 -6.86
N ILE A 261 2.16 11.94 -7.74
CA ILE A 261 3.42 11.19 -7.69
C ILE A 261 4.18 11.50 -6.38
N ILE A 262 4.33 12.77 -6.03
CA ILE A 262 5.01 13.18 -4.80
C ILE A 262 4.24 12.65 -3.58
N ASN A 263 2.91 12.84 -3.55
CA ASN A 263 2.04 12.41 -2.47
C ASN A 263 2.14 10.90 -2.19
N GLN A 264 2.22 10.05 -3.23
CA GLN A 264 2.15 8.61 -3.07
C GLN A 264 3.52 7.91 -3.03
N TYR A 265 4.53 8.43 -3.73
CA TYR A 265 5.82 7.77 -3.87
C TYR A 265 6.93 8.44 -3.08
N THR A 266 7.11 9.76 -3.22
CA THR A 266 8.20 10.48 -2.54
C THR A 266 8.00 10.51 -1.03
N LEU A 267 6.78 10.81 -0.57
CA LEU A 267 6.47 10.85 0.87
C LEU A 267 6.56 9.47 1.53
N LYS A 268 6.28 8.40 0.78
CA LYS A 268 6.47 7.03 1.27
C LYS A 268 7.93 6.73 1.54
N LEU A 269 8.85 7.16 0.66
CA LEU A 269 10.29 6.98 0.84
C LEU A 269 10.82 7.68 2.09
N VAL A 270 10.35 8.89 2.34
CA VAL A 270 10.81 9.74 3.46
C VAL A 270 10.12 9.35 4.77
N GLY A 271 8.85 8.95 4.70
CA GLY A 271 8.02 8.62 5.86
C GLY A 271 8.56 7.46 6.68
N GLY A 272 9.18 6.45 6.03
CA GLY A 272 9.76 5.30 6.72
C GLY A 272 10.84 5.65 7.72
N PRO A 273 11.97 6.26 7.29
CA PRO A 273 13.05 6.67 8.19
C PRO A 273 12.61 7.65 9.27
N ILE A 274 11.77 8.63 8.93
CA ILE A 274 11.29 9.64 9.90
C ILE A 274 10.37 8.97 10.92
N GLY A 275 9.40 8.15 10.50
CA GLY A 275 8.49 7.46 11.39
C GLY A 275 9.21 6.52 12.35
N GLY A 276 10.16 5.73 11.83
CA GLY A 276 11.00 4.85 12.65
C GLY A 276 11.81 5.62 13.68
N TYR A 277 12.49 6.69 13.26
CA TYR A 277 13.27 7.53 14.19
C TYR A 277 12.40 8.14 15.30
N LEU A 278 11.22 8.68 14.94
CA LEU A 278 10.30 9.26 15.93
C LEU A 278 9.81 8.20 16.91
N ALA A 279 9.40 7.03 16.42
CA ALA A 279 8.92 5.95 17.26
C ALA A 279 10.00 5.44 18.24
N ASP A 280 11.23 5.22 17.74
CA ASP A 280 12.29 4.56 18.50
C ASP A 280 13.05 5.54 19.41
N LYS A 281 13.41 6.72 18.90
CA LYS A 281 14.30 7.66 19.62
C LYS A 281 13.53 8.72 20.41
N THR A 282 12.47 9.29 19.84
CA THR A 282 11.74 10.39 20.47
C THR A 282 10.68 9.87 21.43
N PHE A 283 9.81 9.00 21.00
CA PHE A 283 8.69 8.49 21.80
C PHE A 283 9.02 7.21 22.57
N LYS A 284 10.08 6.49 22.18
CA LYS A 284 10.52 5.20 22.77
C LYS A 284 9.39 4.16 22.83
N SER A 285 8.41 4.28 21.96
CA SER A 285 7.27 3.39 21.78
C SER A 285 6.52 3.77 20.52
N SER A 286 6.35 2.82 19.62
CA SER A 286 5.59 3.01 18.39
C SER A 286 4.13 3.34 18.68
N THR A 287 3.53 2.70 19.68
CA THR A 287 2.13 2.97 20.08
C THR A 287 1.94 4.39 20.62
N ARG A 288 2.90 4.92 21.42
CA ARG A 288 2.86 6.32 21.89
C ARG A 288 2.98 7.29 20.73
N TYR A 289 3.90 7.02 19.81
CA TYR A 289 4.07 7.82 18.60
C TYR A 289 2.80 7.83 17.76
N LEU A 290 2.22 6.67 17.48
CA LEU A 290 0.97 6.56 16.69
C LEU A 290 -0.19 7.34 17.33
N ARG A 291 -0.36 7.26 18.66
CA ARG A 291 -1.36 8.06 19.37
C ARG A 291 -1.14 9.55 19.19
N PHE A 292 0.08 10.02 19.36
CA PHE A 292 0.44 11.43 19.17
C PHE A 292 0.15 11.89 17.73
N ALA A 293 0.60 11.11 16.74
CA ALA A 293 0.40 11.41 15.33
C ALA A 293 -1.09 11.40 14.93
N LEU A 294 -1.90 10.51 15.52
CA LEU A 294 -3.36 10.48 15.31
C LEU A 294 -4.05 11.71 15.92
N ILE A 295 -3.61 12.18 17.10
CA ILE A 295 -4.13 13.43 17.70
C ILE A 295 -3.80 14.61 16.78
N LEU A 296 -2.55 14.72 16.33
CA LEU A 296 -2.11 15.77 15.42
C LEU A 296 -2.87 15.70 14.09
N GLY A 297 -3.08 14.50 13.56
CA GLY A 297 -3.88 14.26 12.36
C GLY A 297 -5.35 14.68 12.52
N ALA A 298 -5.97 14.34 13.63
CA ALA A 298 -7.35 14.74 13.93
C ALA A 298 -7.49 16.28 14.02
N LEU A 299 -6.53 16.95 14.66
CA LEU A 299 -6.49 18.42 14.73
C LEU A 299 -6.29 19.05 13.35
N ALA A 300 -5.37 18.49 12.54
CA ALA A 300 -5.16 18.95 11.17
C ALA A 300 -6.43 18.80 10.31
N ILE A 301 -7.13 17.68 10.41
CA ILE A 301 -8.38 17.44 9.70
C ILE A 301 -9.47 18.45 10.16
N LEU A 302 -9.56 18.74 11.44
CA LEU A 302 -10.48 19.75 11.93
C LEU A 302 -10.24 21.12 11.25
N ILE A 303 -8.97 21.49 11.12
CA ILE A 303 -8.58 22.71 10.37
C ILE A 303 -9.03 22.59 8.91
N PHE A 304 -8.80 21.46 8.25
CA PHE A 304 -9.23 21.23 6.86
C PHE A 304 -10.74 21.40 6.67
N VAL A 305 -11.54 20.92 7.59
CA VAL A 305 -13.01 21.00 7.49
C VAL A 305 -13.53 22.44 7.57
N PHE A 306 -12.93 23.27 8.44
CA PHE A 306 -13.42 24.64 8.70
C PHE A 306 -12.68 25.74 7.93
N MET A 307 -11.63 25.41 7.22
CA MET A 307 -10.81 26.38 6.49
C MET A 307 -11.55 26.90 5.23
N PRO A 308 -11.46 28.21 4.91
CA PRO A 308 -12.06 28.78 3.71
C PRO A 308 -11.19 28.52 2.46
N HIS A 309 -11.18 27.28 1.98
CA HIS A 309 -10.32 26.80 0.90
C HIS A 309 -10.40 27.62 -0.39
N GLU A 310 -11.58 28.12 -0.74
CA GLU A 310 -11.83 28.90 -1.96
C GLU A 310 -11.08 30.24 -1.98
N LYS A 311 -10.65 30.74 -0.82
CA LYS A 311 -9.92 32.01 -0.67
C LYS A 311 -8.42 31.85 -0.57
N LEU A 312 -7.91 30.61 -0.58
CA LEU A 312 -6.52 30.31 -0.32
C LEU A 312 -5.76 30.02 -1.62
N ASN A 313 -4.45 30.26 -1.58
CA ASN A 313 -3.56 29.97 -2.71
C ASN A 313 -3.37 28.47 -2.87
N ILE A 314 -3.26 28.01 -4.12
CA ILE A 314 -3.02 26.61 -4.49
C ILE A 314 -1.76 26.02 -3.82
N TYR A 315 -0.67 26.78 -3.72
CA TYR A 315 0.56 26.32 -3.09
C TYR A 315 0.38 26.09 -1.59
N PHE A 316 -0.49 26.85 -0.95
CA PHE A 316 -0.86 26.64 0.44
C PHE A 316 -1.64 25.32 0.59
N GLY A 317 -2.64 25.09 -0.26
CA GLY A 317 -3.40 23.82 -0.29
C GLY A 317 -2.51 22.60 -0.54
N MET A 318 -1.56 22.72 -1.49
CA MET A 318 -0.56 21.67 -1.75
C MET A 318 0.30 21.38 -0.52
N SER A 319 0.86 22.43 0.10
CA SER A 319 1.75 22.28 1.26
C SER A 319 1.03 21.65 2.44
N LEU A 320 -0.21 22.06 2.69
CA LEU A 320 -1.03 21.56 3.78
C LEU A 320 -1.40 20.08 3.59
N THR A 321 -1.84 19.72 2.38
CA THR A 321 -2.18 18.33 2.05
C THR A 321 -0.95 17.41 2.02
N LEU A 322 0.19 17.88 1.50
CA LEU A 322 1.45 17.12 1.54
C LEU A 322 1.98 16.93 2.97
N GLY A 323 1.87 17.97 3.81
CA GLY A 323 2.24 17.88 5.23
C GLY A 323 1.40 16.83 5.98
N PHE A 324 0.08 16.82 5.73
CA PHE A 324 -0.80 15.81 6.29
C PHE A 324 -0.49 14.39 5.75
N ALA A 325 -0.25 14.27 4.45
CA ALA A 325 0.13 13.00 3.84
C ALA A 325 1.47 12.49 4.40
N ALA A 326 2.46 13.36 4.60
CA ALA A 326 3.72 13.00 5.23
C ALA A 326 3.50 12.41 6.63
N LEU A 327 2.65 13.03 7.45
CA LEU A 327 2.27 12.50 8.77
C LEU A 327 1.66 11.10 8.67
N VAL A 328 0.75 10.89 7.73
CA VAL A 328 0.11 9.58 7.52
C VAL A 328 1.13 8.52 7.08
N PHE A 329 2.09 8.86 6.22
CA PHE A 329 3.14 7.92 5.80
C PHE A 329 4.11 7.56 6.92
N THR A 330 4.41 8.47 7.85
CA THR A 330 5.21 8.14 9.04
C THR A 330 4.47 7.18 9.97
N MET A 331 3.15 7.35 10.16
CA MET A 331 2.30 6.39 10.89
C MET A 331 2.27 5.04 10.19
N ARG A 332 2.09 5.04 8.87
CA ARG A 332 2.02 3.81 8.08
C ARG A 332 3.32 2.99 8.13
N ALA A 333 4.45 3.64 8.24
CA ALA A 333 5.74 2.98 8.38
C ALA A 333 5.90 2.22 9.70
N THR A 334 5.18 2.63 10.74
CA THR A 334 5.37 2.14 12.12
C THR A 334 4.17 1.39 12.70
N PHE A 335 3.04 1.33 12.01
CA PHE A 335 1.78 0.81 12.56
C PHE A 335 1.73 -0.70 12.82
N PHE A 336 2.70 -1.49 12.31
CA PHE A 336 2.88 -2.89 12.69
C PHE A 336 3.78 -3.09 13.92
N ALA A 337 4.61 -2.11 14.26
CA ALA A 337 5.52 -2.22 15.38
C ALA A 337 4.85 -2.46 16.76
N PRO A 338 3.61 -2.03 17.02
CA PRO A 338 2.89 -2.41 18.23
C PRO A 338 2.72 -3.92 18.44
N VAL A 339 2.79 -4.76 17.39
CA VAL A 339 2.79 -6.23 17.54
C VAL A 339 3.95 -6.72 18.42
N ASP A 340 5.12 -6.09 18.30
CA ASP A 340 6.28 -6.40 19.13
C ASP A 340 6.11 -5.84 20.56
N GLU A 341 5.47 -4.68 20.69
CA GLU A 341 5.25 -4.06 22.02
C GLU A 341 4.28 -4.84 22.92
N ILE A 342 3.33 -5.59 22.31
CA ILE A 342 2.43 -6.50 23.06
C ILE A 342 3.07 -7.84 23.37
N GLU A 343 4.36 -8.04 23.02
CA GLU A 343 5.13 -9.25 23.29
C GLU A 343 4.39 -10.54 22.90
N VAL A 344 4.01 -10.63 21.65
CA VAL A 344 3.37 -11.84 21.11
C VAL A 344 4.37 -13.01 21.15
N PRO A 345 3.98 -14.20 21.64
CA PRO A 345 4.84 -15.37 21.60
C PRO A 345 5.33 -15.66 20.17
N ARG A 346 6.60 -16.00 20.02
CA ARG A 346 7.22 -16.25 18.70
C ARG A 346 6.47 -17.31 17.88
N GLU A 347 5.90 -18.28 18.55
CA GLU A 347 5.12 -19.40 17.95
C GLU A 347 3.88 -18.93 17.18
N ILE A 348 3.26 -17.81 17.59
CA ILE A 348 2.05 -17.26 16.97
C ILE A 348 2.28 -15.92 16.28
N SER A 349 3.53 -15.45 16.24
CA SER A 349 3.89 -14.16 15.65
C SER A 349 3.45 -14.03 14.17
N GLY A 350 3.66 -15.07 13.37
CA GLY A 350 3.21 -15.10 11.97
C GLY A 350 1.70 -14.98 11.84
N ALA A 351 0.95 -15.73 12.65
CA ALA A 351 -0.51 -15.67 12.66
C ALA A 351 -1.03 -14.29 13.14
N ALA A 352 -0.40 -13.71 14.16
CA ALA A 352 -0.72 -12.38 14.65
C ALA A 352 -0.54 -11.30 13.57
N MET A 353 0.58 -11.35 12.85
CA MET A 353 0.83 -10.43 11.72
C MET A 353 -0.19 -10.63 10.59
N SER A 354 -0.55 -11.88 10.27
CA SER A 354 -1.55 -12.15 9.24
C SER A 354 -2.92 -11.59 9.60
N ILE A 355 -3.36 -11.75 10.85
CA ILE A 355 -4.61 -11.17 11.36
C ILE A 355 -4.54 -9.64 11.30
N ALA A 356 -3.43 -9.06 11.78
CA ALA A 356 -3.22 -7.63 11.74
C ALA A 356 -3.25 -7.06 10.31
N CYS A 357 -2.68 -7.78 9.33
CA CYS A 357 -2.75 -7.41 7.93
C CYS A 357 -4.18 -7.51 7.37
N ILE A 358 -4.86 -8.63 7.55
CA ILE A 358 -6.19 -8.87 6.97
C ILE A 358 -7.19 -7.83 7.49
N PHE A 359 -7.27 -7.67 8.82
CA PHE A 359 -8.22 -6.72 9.42
C PHE A 359 -7.74 -5.28 9.33
N GLY A 360 -6.43 -5.04 9.51
CA GLY A 360 -5.88 -3.70 9.42
C GLY A 360 -6.00 -3.07 8.03
N TYR A 361 -5.88 -3.86 6.97
CA TYR A 361 -6.04 -3.37 5.60
C TYR A 361 -7.48 -3.46 5.06
N SER A 362 -8.42 -3.98 5.84
CA SER A 362 -9.82 -4.09 5.41
C SER A 362 -10.49 -2.76 5.00
N PRO A 363 -10.07 -1.56 5.44
CA PRO A 363 -10.62 -0.31 4.91
C PRO A 363 -10.50 -0.17 3.40
N GLN A 364 -9.50 -0.74 2.75
CA GLN A 364 -9.40 -0.70 1.28
C GLN A 364 -10.59 -1.36 0.57
N LEU A 365 -11.31 -2.26 1.26
CA LEU A 365 -12.47 -2.94 0.70
C LEU A 365 -13.65 -1.98 0.46
N PHE A 366 -13.76 -0.90 1.23
CA PHE A 366 -14.92 0.00 1.20
C PHE A 366 -14.60 1.49 1.29
N CYS A 367 -13.51 1.91 1.96
CA CYS A 367 -13.24 3.34 2.18
C CYS A 367 -13.05 4.12 0.87
N PHE A 368 -12.36 3.55 -0.13
CA PHE A 368 -12.20 4.23 -1.42
C PHE A 368 -13.55 4.46 -2.10
N ALA A 369 -14.41 3.44 -2.15
CA ALA A 369 -15.75 3.57 -2.72
C ALA A 369 -16.62 4.55 -1.92
N LEU A 370 -16.57 4.47 -0.58
CA LEU A 370 -17.31 5.35 0.32
C LEU A 370 -16.93 6.83 0.13
N TYR A 371 -15.62 7.13 0.13
CA TYR A 371 -15.14 8.51 -0.03
C TYR A 371 -15.47 9.05 -1.43
N GLY A 372 -15.28 8.24 -2.48
CA GLY A 372 -15.68 8.62 -3.84
C GLY A 372 -17.16 8.88 -3.95
N PHE A 373 -18.00 8.03 -3.34
CA PHE A 373 -19.46 8.24 -3.30
C PHE A 373 -19.85 9.53 -2.60
N MET A 374 -19.22 9.87 -1.47
CA MET A 374 -19.50 11.13 -0.77
C MET A 374 -19.20 12.35 -1.64
N ILE A 375 -18.08 12.33 -2.38
CA ILE A 375 -17.70 13.43 -3.28
C ILE A 375 -18.69 13.56 -4.44
N ASP A 376 -19.10 12.45 -5.04
CA ASP A 376 -20.02 12.45 -6.18
C ASP A 376 -21.44 12.86 -5.76
N HIS A 377 -21.88 12.45 -4.57
CA HIS A 377 -23.23 12.71 -4.07
C HIS A 377 -23.39 14.14 -3.55
N PHE A 378 -22.40 14.64 -2.81
CA PHE A 378 -22.39 15.99 -2.25
C PHE A 378 -21.49 16.91 -3.06
N LYS A 379 -22.09 17.74 -3.90
CA LYS A 379 -21.36 18.58 -4.87
C LYS A 379 -20.49 19.65 -4.21
N GLY A 380 -19.37 19.96 -4.87
CA GLY A 380 -18.47 21.05 -4.48
C GLY A 380 -17.66 20.75 -3.21
N LEU A 381 -17.35 21.76 -2.44
CA LEU A 381 -16.53 21.66 -1.23
C LEU A 381 -17.13 20.73 -0.18
N LEU A 382 -18.48 20.66 -0.08
CA LEU A 382 -19.16 19.86 0.94
C LEU A 382 -18.82 18.37 0.88
N GLY A 383 -18.71 17.79 -0.33
CA GLY A 383 -18.34 16.39 -0.50
C GLY A 383 -16.96 16.10 0.10
N TYR A 384 -15.99 16.97 -0.16
CA TYR A 384 -14.65 16.86 0.42
C TYR A 384 -14.63 17.07 1.93
N GLN A 385 -15.39 18.03 2.45
CA GLN A 385 -15.52 18.25 3.89
C GLN A 385 -16.09 17.01 4.62
N ILE A 386 -17.07 16.32 4.02
CA ILE A 386 -17.60 15.07 4.55
C ILE A 386 -16.53 13.97 4.58
N VAL A 387 -15.75 13.84 3.50
CA VAL A 387 -14.63 12.87 3.47
C VAL A 387 -13.60 13.20 4.55
N PHE A 388 -13.23 14.47 4.71
CA PHE A 388 -12.30 14.88 5.76
C PHE A 388 -12.88 14.64 7.16
N ALA A 389 -14.17 14.89 7.37
CA ALA A 389 -14.83 14.59 8.63
C ALA A 389 -14.82 13.08 8.95
N LEU A 390 -15.05 12.22 7.95
CA LEU A 390 -14.94 10.77 8.11
C LEU A 390 -13.50 10.34 8.46
N MET A 391 -12.49 10.90 7.78
CA MET A 391 -11.08 10.67 8.13
C MET A 391 -10.81 11.11 9.57
N GLY A 392 -11.37 12.24 10.01
CA GLY A 392 -11.27 12.74 11.38
C GLY A 392 -11.90 11.79 12.40
N ILE A 393 -13.06 11.24 12.11
CA ILE A 393 -13.72 10.23 12.94
C ILE A 393 -12.81 9.00 13.09
N PHE A 394 -12.24 8.49 12.00
CA PHE A 394 -11.29 7.37 12.07
C PHE A 394 -10.03 7.72 12.86
N ALA A 395 -9.50 8.94 12.71
CA ALA A 395 -8.36 9.39 13.50
C ALA A 395 -8.69 9.44 15.01
N ILE A 396 -9.85 9.97 15.40
CA ILE A 396 -10.32 10.00 16.79
C ILE A 396 -10.52 8.58 17.34
N CYS A 397 -11.16 7.70 16.56
CA CYS A 397 -11.26 6.27 16.91
C CYS A 397 -9.87 5.66 17.13
N GLY A 398 -8.90 5.99 16.28
CA GLY A 398 -7.51 5.56 16.42
C GLY A 398 -6.86 6.04 17.72
N VAL A 399 -7.12 7.27 18.15
CA VAL A 399 -6.66 7.81 19.45
C VAL A 399 -7.23 6.98 20.60
N ILE A 400 -8.50 6.62 20.54
CA ILE A 400 -9.17 5.81 21.57
C ILE A 400 -8.53 4.41 21.59
N VAL A 401 -8.41 3.76 20.44
CA VAL A 401 -7.86 2.41 20.30
C VAL A 401 -6.40 2.36 20.76
N THR A 402 -5.56 3.30 20.34
CA THR A 402 -4.15 3.36 20.78
C THR A 402 -4.02 3.66 22.28
N THR A 403 -4.96 4.39 22.87
CA THR A 403 -4.99 4.63 24.32
C THR A 403 -5.35 3.34 25.08
N ILE A 404 -6.29 2.54 24.56
CA ILE A 404 -6.62 1.22 25.09
C ILE A 404 -5.39 0.31 24.99
N LEU A 405 -4.73 0.27 23.84
CA LEU A 405 -3.56 -0.53 23.58
C LEU A 405 -2.41 -0.20 24.57
N LEU A 406 -2.15 1.08 24.81
CA LEU A 406 -1.15 1.52 25.81
C LEU A 406 -1.48 1.04 27.23
N LYS A 407 -2.76 1.06 27.62
CA LYS A 407 -3.19 0.51 28.92
C LYS A 407 -2.97 -1.01 28.99
N MET A 408 -3.23 -1.74 27.89
CA MET A 408 -3.00 -3.20 27.84
C MET A 408 -1.51 -3.52 27.95
N ILE A 409 -0.64 -2.80 27.22
CA ILE A 409 0.82 -2.94 27.29
C ILE A 409 1.32 -2.66 28.71
N ALA A 410 0.84 -1.59 29.34
CA ALA A 410 1.23 -1.23 30.70
C ALA A 410 0.82 -2.31 31.72
N ARG A 411 -0.42 -2.84 31.64
CA ARG A 411 -0.89 -3.92 32.51
C ARG A 411 -0.05 -5.18 32.36
N LYS A 412 0.29 -5.56 31.12
CA LYS A 412 1.10 -6.74 30.84
C LYS A 412 2.52 -6.63 31.41
N LYS A 413 3.14 -5.43 31.32
CA LYS A 413 4.43 -5.16 31.93
C LYS A 413 4.37 -5.20 33.46
N ALA A 414 3.31 -4.64 34.05
CA ALA A 414 3.13 -4.66 35.52
C ALA A 414 2.95 -6.07 36.05
N SER A 415 2.19 -6.94 35.36
CA SER A 415 2.01 -8.35 35.79
C SER A 415 3.29 -9.16 35.73
N LYS A 416 4.22 -8.84 34.83
CA LYS A 416 5.55 -9.50 34.76
C LYS A 416 6.52 -8.97 35.82
N GLY A 417 6.44 -7.70 36.21
CA GLY A 417 7.29 -7.11 37.25
C GLY A 417 6.94 -7.54 38.67
N VAL A 418 5.78 -8.16 38.88
CA VAL A 418 5.38 -8.72 40.20
C VAL A 418 5.90 -10.16 40.39
N VAL A 419 6.37 -10.81 39.30
CA VAL A 419 6.86 -12.20 39.28
C VAL A 419 8.41 -12.25 39.29
N SER A 420 9.09 -11.11 39.18
CA SER A 420 10.55 -10.96 39.31
C SER A 420 10.91 -10.27 40.60
#